data_130754e8dd19523383e5e1806bcae63a
#
_entry.id   130754e8dd19523383e5e1806bcae63a
#
_cell.length_a   1.000
_cell.length_b   1.000
_cell.length_c   1.000
_cell.angle_alpha   90.00
_cell.angle_beta   90.00
_cell.angle_gamma   90.00
#
_symmetry.space_group_name_H-M   'P 1'
#
loop_
_entity.id
_entity.type
_entity.pdbx_description
1 polymer ?
#
loop_
_entity_poly.entity_id
_entity_poly.type
_entity_poly.pdbx_seq_one_letter_code
_entity_poly.pdbx_strand_id
1 'polypeptide(L)' 'MEQFPRIYTIRIQGVLHDRWKHWFDDMTITNLENGEAIIEGLIQDQSELVGVINQIHNLNLRLISVNCKEETIE' A
#
# COMPACT_ATOMS: atom_id res chain seq x y z
N MET A 1 -15.41 -15.52 3.79
CA MET A 1 -13.99 -15.45 4.13
C MET A 1 -13.57 -14.01 4.30
N GLU A 2 -13.01 -13.71 5.44
CA GLU A 2 -12.66 -12.35 5.76
C GLU A 2 -11.32 -11.98 5.16
N GLN A 3 -11.29 -10.84 4.48
CA GLN A 3 -10.05 -10.29 3.97
C GLN A 3 -9.63 -9.05 4.74
N PHE A 4 -10.42 -8.68 5.73
CA PHE A 4 -10.14 -7.50 6.55
C PHE A 4 -10.46 -7.82 8.00
N PRO A 5 -9.71 -7.23 8.91
CA PRO A 5 -8.49 -6.47 8.67
C PRO A 5 -7.33 -7.40 8.32
N ARG A 6 -6.48 -6.95 7.43
CA ARG A 6 -5.32 -7.72 7.01
C ARG A 6 -4.22 -6.78 6.59
N ILE A 7 -3.02 -7.30 6.56
CA ILE A 7 -1.88 -6.54 6.06
C ILE A 7 -1.85 -6.69 4.55
N TYR A 8 -1.79 -5.57 3.87
CA TYR A 8 -1.70 -5.54 2.42
C TYR A 8 -0.36 -4.99 1.99
N THR A 9 0.18 -5.55 0.93
CA THR A 9 1.42 -5.10 0.31
C THR A 9 1.06 -4.59 -1.07
N ILE A 10 1.32 -3.30 -1.29
CA ILE A 10 0.98 -2.64 -2.54
C ILE A 10 2.27 -2.22 -3.21
N ARG A 11 2.47 -2.68 -4.43
CA ARG A 11 3.67 -2.35 -5.19
C ARG A 11 3.31 -1.35 -6.28
N ILE A 12 4.09 -0.29 -6.36
CA ILE A 12 3.87 0.75 -7.34
C ILE A 12 5.15 1.04 -8.08
N GLN A 13 4.99 1.57 -9.28
CA GLN A 13 6.13 2.05 -10.05
C GLN A 13 6.26 3.53 -9.84
N GLY A 14 7.38 3.94 -9.24
CA GLY A 14 7.61 5.33 -8.92
C GLY A 14 8.21 5.43 -7.54
N VAL A 15 8.76 6.60 -7.27
CA VAL A 15 9.38 6.89 -5.98
C VAL A 15 8.40 7.73 -5.18
N LEU A 16 8.16 7.30 -3.94
CA LEU A 16 7.26 8.05 -3.08
C LEU A 16 8.10 8.98 -2.22
N HIS A 17 8.00 10.27 -2.49
CA HIS A 17 8.78 11.26 -1.77
C HIS A 17 8.27 11.44 -0.36
N ASP A 18 9.16 11.92 0.51
CA ASP A 18 8.81 12.10 1.91
C ASP A 18 7.57 12.95 2.10
N ARG A 19 7.38 13.95 1.26
CA ARG A 19 6.24 14.86 1.42
C ARG A 19 4.91 14.16 1.24
N TRP A 20 4.89 13.00 0.60
CA TRP A 20 3.65 12.24 0.39
C TRP A 20 3.42 11.20 1.46
N LYS A 21 4.43 10.93 2.30
CA LYS A 21 4.34 9.82 3.24
C LYS A 21 3.25 10.02 4.28
N HIS A 22 2.95 11.27 4.60
CA HIS A 22 1.92 11.52 5.61
C HIS A 22 0.53 11.10 5.12
N TRP A 23 0.36 10.90 3.81
CA TRP A 23 -0.92 10.43 3.29
C TRP A 23 -1.11 8.95 3.57
N PHE A 24 -0.04 8.26 4.00
CA PHE A 24 -0.06 6.84 4.29
C PHE A 24 0.49 6.62 5.69
N ASP A 25 -0.05 7.38 6.65
CA ASP A 25 0.55 7.47 7.99
C ASP A 25 0.72 6.13 8.67
N ASP A 26 -0.26 5.24 8.49
CA ASP A 26 -0.24 3.97 9.20
C ASP A 26 0.44 2.89 8.40
N MET A 27 1.14 3.26 7.34
CA MET A 27 1.73 2.27 6.46
C MET A 27 3.22 2.50 6.33
N THR A 28 3.94 1.42 6.05
CA THR A 28 5.37 1.46 5.85
C THR A 28 5.67 1.59 4.36
N ILE A 29 6.53 2.54 4.03
CA ILE A 29 6.88 2.80 2.64
C ILE A 29 8.35 2.49 2.44
N THR A 30 8.64 1.67 1.45
CA THR A 30 10.00 1.31 1.10
C THR A 30 10.22 1.60 -0.37
N ASN A 31 11.13 2.51 -0.68
CA ASN A 31 11.51 2.78 -2.06
C ASN A 31 12.62 1.82 -2.46
N LEU A 32 12.43 1.18 -3.60
CA LEU A 32 13.38 0.19 -4.10
C LEU A 32 14.32 0.84 -5.09
N GLU A 33 15.44 0.16 -5.33
CA GLU A 33 16.46 0.70 -6.22
C GLU A 33 16.03 0.72 -7.68
N ASN A 34 15.07 -0.12 -8.02
CA ASN A 34 14.65 -0.23 -9.41
C ASN A 34 13.58 0.78 -9.81
N GLY A 35 13.34 1.78 -8.96
CA GLY A 35 12.34 2.79 -9.25
C GLY A 35 10.94 2.44 -8.82
N GLU A 36 10.80 1.37 -8.07
CA GLU A 36 9.52 0.96 -7.52
C GLU A 36 9.45 1.28 -6.04
N ALA A 37 8.26 1.17 -5.49
CA ALA A 37 8.08 1.35 -4.06
C ALA A 37 7.05 0.35 -3.56
N ILE A 38 7.17 0.04 -2.27
CA ILE A 38 6.25 -0.88 -1.62
C ILE A 38 5.59 -0.13 -0.47
N ILE A 39 4.28 -0.17 -0.45
CA ILE A 39 3.47 0.39 0.63
C ILE A 39 2.82 -0.78 1.34
N GLU A 40 3.10 -0.92 2.63
CA GLU A 40 2.61 -2.08 3.37
C GLU A 40 2.02 -1.62 4.69
N GLY A 41 0.88 -2.19 5.04
CA GLY A 41 0.27 -1.86 6.31
C GLY A 41 -1.04 -2.56 6.51
N LEU A 42 -1.59 -2.37 7.70
CA LEU A 42 -2.87 -2.97 8.07
C LEU A 42 -4.00 -2.18 7.43
N ILE A 43 -4.85 -2.88 6.72
CA ILE A 43 -6.04 -2.30 6.10
C ILE A 43 -7.24 -2.82 6.85
N GLN A 44 -8.06 -1.91 7.37
CA GLN A 44 -9.16 -2.27 8.26
C GLN A 44 -10.36 -2.79 7.51
N ASP A 45 -10.63 -2.26 6.33
CA ASP A 45 -11.79 -2.65 5.56
C ASP A 45 -11.57 -2.29 4.10
N GLN A 46 -12.54 -2.66 3.27
CA GLN A 46 -12.42 -2.44 1.84
C GLN A 46 -12.38 -0.95 1.50
N SER A 47 -13.12 -0.15 2.23
CA SER A 47 -13.13 1.30 1.97
C SER A 47 -11.75 1.89 2.14
N GLU A 48 -11.02 1.44 3.16
CA GLU A 48 -9.68 1.94 3.38
C GLU A 48 -8.75 1.52 2.25
N LEU A 49 -8.90 0.29 1.77
CA LEU A 49 -8.08 -0.19 0.66
C LEU A 49 -8.33 0.65 -0.60
N VAL A 50 -9.60 0.89 -0.89
CA VAL A 50 -9.95 1.72 -2.05
C VAL A 50 -9.37 3.12 -1.89
N GLY A 51 -9.43 3.66 -0.67
CA GLY A 51 -8.86 4.97 -0.41
C GLY A 51 -7.37 5.05 -0.69
N VAL A 52 -6.63 4.02 -0.26
CA VAL A 52 -5.20 3.98 -0.52
C VAL A 52 -4.92 3.90 -2.01
N ILE A 53 -5.66 3.07 -2.72
CA ILE A 53 -5.47 2.92 -4.16
C ILE A 53 -5.78 4.24 -4.88
N ASN A 54 -6.83 4.94 -4.42
CA ASN A 54 -7.18 6.23 -5.01
C ASN A 54 -6.08 7.26 -4.77
N GLN A 55 -5.45 7.25 -3.60
CA GLN A 55 -4.33 8.14 -3.35
C GLN A 55 -3.18 7.87 -4.30
N ILE A 56 -2.89 6.60 -4.53
CA ILE A 56 -1.84 6.23 -5.47
C ILE A 56 -2.17 6.77 -6.85
N HIS A 57 -3.42 6.61 -7.25
CA HIS A 57 -3.87 7.11 -8.54
C HIS A 57 -3.75 8.63 -8.63
N ASN A 58 -4.13 9.32 -7.56
CA ASN A 58 -4.09 10.77 -7.53
C ASN A 58 -2.66 11.31 -7.58
N LEU A 59 -1.71 10.54 -7.08
CA LEU A 59 -0.30 10.91 -7.15
C LEU A 59 0.31 10.55 -8.49
N ASN A 60 -0.51 10.02 -9.39
CA ASN A 60 -0.07 9.66 -10.73
C ASN A 60 0.98 8.55 -10.72
N LEU A 61 0.88 7.67 -9.77
CA LEU A 61 1.78 6.54 -9.67
C LEU A 61 1.12 5.32 -10.30
N ARG A 62 1.94 4.46 -10.88
CA ARG A 62 1.42 3.26 -11.54
C ARG A 62 1.33 2.12 -10.55
N LEU A 63 0.15 1.55 -10.44
CA LEU A 63 -0.08 0.41 -9.58
C LEU A 63 0.41 -0.86 -10.27
N ILE A 64 1.27 -1.61 -9.58
CA ILE A 64 1.79 -2.86 -10.12
C ILE A 64 1.03 -4.04 -9.56
N SER A 65 0.86 -4.09 -8.24
CA SER A 65 0.19 -5.22 -7.62
C SER A 65 -0.36 -4.84 -6.26
N VAL A 66 -1.38 -5.57 -5.85
CA VAL A 66 -1.96 -5.46 -4.52
C VAL A 66 -2.08 -6.88 -4.00
N ASN A 67 -1.42 -7.16 -2.90
CA ASN A 67 -1.45 -8.49 -2.32
C ASN A 67 -1.87 -8.44 -0.88
N CYS A 68 -2.76 -9.33 -0.52
CA CYS A 68 -3.15 -9.51 0.86
C CYS A 68 -2.17 -10.48 1.50
N LYS A 69 -1.49 -10.00 2.51
CA LYS A 69 -0.51 -10.83 3.18
C LYS A 69 -1.22 -11.84 4.04
N GLU A 70 -0.92 -13.08 3.80
CA GLU A 70 -1.56 -14.12 4.54
C GLU A 70 -0.96 -14.20 5.93
N GLU A 71 -1.83 -14.12 6.92
CA GLU A 71 -1.38 -14.21 8.29
C GLU A 71 -1.30 -15.65 8.73
N THR A 72 -0.17 -16.00 9.27
CA THR A 72 -0.01 -17.32 9.83
C THR A 72 -0.42 -17.27 11.28
N ILE A 73 -1.41 -18.07 11.62
CA ILE A 73 -1.89 -18.12 12.99
C ILE A 73 -1.56 -19.47 13.55
N GLU A 74 -0.94 -19.46 14.69
CA GLU A 74 -0.53 -20.71 15.31
C GLU A 74 -1.52 -21.18 16.29
#